data_55b25485a905ca20159f417d16f21e69
#
_entry.id   55b25485a905ca20159f417d16f21e69
#
_cell.length_a   1.000
_cell.length_b   1.000
_cell.length_c   1.000
_cell.angle_alpha   90.00
_cell.angle_beta   90.00
_cell.angle_gamma   90.00
#
_symmetry.space_group_name_H-M   'P 1'
#
loop_
_entity.id
_entity.type
_entity.pdbx_description
1 polymer ?
#
loop_
_entity_poly.entity_id
_entity_poly.type
_entity_poly.pdbx_seq_one_letter_code
_entity_poly.pdbx_strand_id
1 'polypeptide(L)'
;MPVVKLNNEYLARLTRCDIKTIRDNLPMMGSEVEREEEEQTDVQYFPNRPDLYSAEGTARALRGYLGIEKGLVEYTVKPSGISFHVDEGLKDIRPYLGSAVIRNVNMDNAMIESLMGLQESLHWAVGRGRKKVAIGVHDLDKIEGPFTYMAADKSTKFVPLDYDREMTMDEILAEHPKGKAYAKIVQDFDKYPLIVDAKGRVCSFPPIINGELTRVTENTRNILLDVTGIEPRAVAVAVHILCAAFVEMGASVETDTIDGVEGPSMSPSKRRVSAKECTKLTGIPMDAKEMATLLEKMRFGCSVLDDDKVVVSIPCYRADIMHDCDIYEDAAIAYGYDKIDAKLPPSFTVGKPHPVQALYSQVRACMTGQGYLENTPFTLTSEEVAYKMMNRPANPKALHVLHPISEDQT
;
A
#
# COMPACT_ATOMS: atom_id res chain seq x y z
N MET A 1 3.07 -4.37 8.69
CA MET A 1 3.02 -3.20 7.79
C MET A 1 4.18 -3.34 6.83
N PRO A 2 4.10 -2.84 5.57
CA PRO A 2 5.22 -2.97 4.66
C PRO A 2 6.40 -2.12 5.12
N VAL A 3 7.58 -2.71 5.13
CA VAL A 3 8.86 -2.01 5.29
C VAL A 3 9.43 -1.83 3.89
N VAL A 4 9.60 -0.59 3.48
CA VAL A 4 10.07 -0.21 2.14
C VAL A 4 11.55 0.14 2.23
N LYS A 5 12.34 -0.47 1.37
CA LYS A 5 13.77 -0.20 1.23
C LYS A 5 13.98 0.95 0.27
N LEU A 6 14.46 2.06 0.77
CA LEU A 6 14.69 3.27 -0.01
C LEU A 6 16.19 3.45 -0.26
N ASN A 7 16.61 3.44 -1.52
CA ASN A 7 17.98 3.80 -1.90
C ASN A 7 18.23 5.29 -1.60
N ASN A 8 19.24 5.58 -0.79
CA ASN A 8 19.49 6.93 -0.26
C ASN A 8 19.87 7.93 -1.34
N GLU A 9 20.69 7.56 -2.31
CA GLU A 9 21.11 8.42 -3.42
C GLU A 9 19.92 8.75 -4.32
N TYR A 10 19.14 7.74 -4.69
CA TYR A 10 17.94 7.90 -5.51
C TYR A 10 16.89 8.78 -4.80
N LEU A 11 16.62 8.52 -3.52
CA LEU A 11 15.68 9.31 -2.72
C LEU A 11 16.14 10.77 -2.57
N ALA A 12 17.43 11.02 -2.32
CA ALA A 12 18.00 12.36 -2.22
C ALA A 12 17.89 13.10 -3.56
N ARG A 13 18.15 12.41 -4.69
CA ARG A 13 17.99 12.96 -6.05
C ARG A 13 16.55 13.40 -6.31
N LEU A 14 15.56 12.56 -5.97
CA LEU A 14 14.15 12.85 -6.16
C LEU A 14 13.63 13.95 -5.23
N THR A 15 14.05 13.94 -3.97
CA THR A 15 13.59 14.92 -2.96
C THR A 15 14.30 16.26 -3.11
N ARG A 16 15.49 16.30 -3.72
CA ARG A 16 16.39 17.47 -3.80
C ARG A 16 16.86 17.92 -2.40
N CYS A 17 17.00 16.98 -1.48
CA CYS A 17 17.45 17.20 -0.11
C CYS A 17 18.55 16.19 0.24
N ASP A 18 19.36 16.53 1.25
CA ASP A 18 20.30 15.59 1.84
C ASP A 18 19.57 14.51 2.66
N ILE A 19 20.23 13.36 2.81
CA ILE A 19 19.62 12.18 3.45
C ILE A 19 19.30 12.39 4.93
N LYS A 20 20.06 13.24 5.62
CA LYS A 20 19.80 13.57 7.02
C LYS A 20 18.48 14.34 7.15
N THR A 21 18.30 15.38 6.34
CA THR A 21 17.03 16.13 6.29
C THR A 21 15.84 15.21 5.98
N ILE A 22 16.03 14.25 5.07
CA ILE A 22 15.00 13.26 4.73
C ILE A 22 14.64 12.40 5.95
N ARG A 23 15.63 11.78 6.59
CA ARG A 23 15.44 10.91 7.75
C ARG A 23 14.79 11.61 8.93
N ASP A 24 15.21 12.85 9.20
CA ASP A 24 14.65 13.68 10.29
C ASP A 24 13.17 14.02 10.07
N ASN A 25 12.69 14.05 8.81
CA ASN A 25 11.32 14.45 8.47
C ASN A 25 10.40 13.29 8.07
N LEU A 26 10.91 12.11 7.77
CA LEU A 26 10.07 10.93 7.49
C LEU A 26 9.10 10.60 8.64
N PRO A 27 9.53 10.56 9.92
CA PRO A 27 8.62 10.28 11.03
C PRO A 27 7.51 11.34 11.18
N MET A 28 7.79 12.59 10.81
CA MET A 28 6.82 13.69 10.91
C MET A 28 5.63 13.54 9.95
N MET A 29 5.77 12.69 8.91
CA MET A 29 4.68 12.36 7.98
C MET A 29 3.90 11.09 8.38
N GLY A 30 4.13 10.53 9.56
CA GLY A 30 3.45 9.34 10.06
C GLY A 30 4.06 8.03 9.55
N SER A 31 5.39 7.99 9.36
CA SER A 31 6.15 6.77 9.07
C SER A 31 7.16 6.47 10.16
N GLU A 32 7.75 5.28 10.15
CA GLU A 32 8.78 4.88 11.11
C GLU A 32 10.05 4.46 10.37
N VAL A 33 11.18 5.05 10.74
CA VAL A 33 12.48 4.65 10.23
C VAL A 33 12.96 3.45 11.03
N GLU A 34 12.90 2.26 10.42
CA GLU A 34 13.27 0.98 11.04
C GLU A 34 14.78 0.78 11.08
N ARG A 35 15.47 1.20 10.01
CA ARG A 35 16.89 1.02 9.84
C ARG A 35 17.51 2.11 9.00
N GLU A 36 18.69 2.57 9.42
CA GLU A 36 19.51 3.52 8.68
C GLU A 36 20.85 2.88 8.33
N GLU A 37 21.11 2.74 7.02
CA GLU A 37 22.38 2.27 6.49
C GLU A 37 23.01 3.34 5.60
N GLU A 38 24.24 3.14 5.15
CA GLU A 38 24.96 4.11 4.32
C GLU A 38 24.27 4.31 2.96
N GLU A 39 23.84 3.23 2.33
CA GLU A 39 23.23 3.25 0.99
C GLU A 39 21.69 3.16 1.01
N GLN A 40 21.10 2.76 2.13
CA GLN A 40 19.68 2.43 2.23
C GLN A 40 19.07 2.95 3.53
N THR A 41 17.80 3.32 3.44
CA THR A 41 16.94 3.58 4.62
C THR A 41 15.71 2.70 4.51
N ASP A 42 15.45 1.89 5.56
CA ASP A 42 14.26 1.06 5.66
C ASP A 42 13.17 1.82 6.41
N VAL A 43 12.03 2.01 5.77
CA VAL A 43 10.92 2.81 6.33
C VAL A 43 9.66 1.98 6.38
N GLN A 44 9.03 1.91 7.54
CA GLN A 44 7.74 1.31 7.73
C GLN A 44 6.64 2.35 7.50
N TYR A 45 5.72 2.04 6.58
CA TYR A 45 4.57 2.88 6.29
C TYR A 45 3.26 2.25 6.76
N PHE A 46 2.33 3.09 7.20
CA PHE A 46 0.98 2.64 7.55
C PHE A 46 0.16 2.26 6.30
N PRO A 47 -0.79 1.32 6.44
CA PRO A 47 -1.56 0.80 5.30
C PRO A 47 -2.48 1.83 4.63
N ASN A 48 -2.80 2.93 5.30
CA ASN A 48 -3.62 4.02 4.77
C ASN A 48 -2.92 4.82 3.66
N ARG A 49 -1.56 4.87 3.66
CA ARG A 49 -0.77 5.64 2.69
C ARG A 49 0.01 4.75 1.73
N PRO A 50 -0.68 3.92 0.89
CA PRO A 50 0.00 3.05 -0.06
C PRO A 50 0.76 3.82 -1.17
N ASP A 51 0.45 5.09 -1.36
CA ASP A 51 1.16 6.00 -2.26
C ASP A 51 2.61 6.31 -1.83
N LEU A 52 2.97 5.98 -0.57
CA LEU A 52 4.34 6.16 -0.02
C LEU A 52 5.22 4.90 -0.13
N TYR A 53 4.74 3.80 -0.70
CA TYR A 53 5.48 2.53 -0.75
C TYR A 53 6.61 2.49 -1.78
N SER A 54 7.11 3.65 -2.22
CA SER A 54 8.23 3.77 -3.12
C SER A 54 9.04 5.04 -2.86
N ALA A 55 10.25 5.11 -3.40
CA ALA A 55 11.08 6.31 -3.33
C ALA A 55 10.39 7.52 -4.00
N GLU A 56 9.69 7.28 -5.10
CA GLU A 56 8.98 8.30 -5.88
C GLU A 56 7.82 8.92 -5.07
N GLY A 57 6.98 8.06 -4.50
CA GLY A 57 5.84 8.49 -3.67
C GLY A 57 6.30 9.22 -2.42
N THR A 58 7.31 8.67 -1.74
CA THR A 58 7.95 9.28 -0.57
C THR A 58 8.55 10.64 -0.91
N ALA A 59 9.31 10.75 -2.00
CA ALA A 59 9.93 12.00 -2.43
C ALA A 59 8.88 13.07 -2.78
N ARG A 60 7.81 12.70 -3.50
CA ARG A 60 6.69 13.59 -3.83
C ARG A 60 6.08 14.19 -2.56
N ALA A 61 5.80 13.35 -1.56
CA ALA A 61 5.23 13.79 -0.29
C ALA A 61 6.20 14.69 0.50
N LEU A 62 7.47 14.29 0.61
CA LEU A 62 8.51 15.06 1.31
C LEU A 62 8.74 16.42 0.68
N ARG A 63 8.79 16.54 -0.66
CA ARG A 63 8.93 17.85 -1.32
C ARG A 63 7.78 18.79 -0.92
N GLY A 64 6.56 18.27 -0.80
CA GLY A 64 5.42 19.04 -0.31
C GLY A 64 5.59 19.45 1.13
N TYR A 65 5.83 18.49 2.02
CA TYR A 65 5.98 18.71 3.46
C TYR A 65 7.09 19.72 3.80
N LEU A 66 8.24 19.61 3.15
CA LEU A 66 9.37 20.51 3.30
C LEU A 66 9.16 21.86 2.59
N GLY A 67 8.09 22.02 1.83
CA GLY A 67 7.74 23.28 1.15
C GLY A 67 8.56 23.55 -0.12
N ILE A 68 9.26 22.56 -0.65
CA ILE A 68 10.03 22.66 -1.91
C ILE A 68 9.08 22.77 -3.10
N GLU A 69 8.04 21.94 -3.12
CA GLU A 69 6.95 21.96 -4.09
C GLU A 69 5.62 21.80 -3.36
N LYS A 70 4.72 22.74 -3.50
CA LYS A 70 3.41 22.74 -2.83
C LYS A 70 2.28 22.56 -3.83
N GLY A 71 1.12 22.18 -3.29
CA GLY A 71 -0.11 22.09 -4.06
C GLY A 71 -0.21 20.81 -4.90
N LEU A 72 -1.29 20.73 -5.64
CA LEU A 72 -1.66 19.56 -6.44
C LEU A 72 -0.66 19.30 -7.56
N VAL A 73 -0.32 18.04 -7.76
CA VAL A 73 0.36 17.60 -8.98
C VAL A 73 -0.68 17.42 -10.09
N GLU A 74 -0.54 18.14 -11.19
CA GLU A 74 -1.39 17.97 -12.35
C GLU A 74 -0.80 16.91 -13.30
N TYR A 75 -1.62 15.94 -13.67
CA TYR A 75 -1.24 14.87 -14.58
C TYR A 75 -1.91 15.11 -15.93
N THR A 76 -1.09 15.31 -16.96
CA THR A 76 -1.58 15.36 -18.34
C THR A 76 -1.48 13.98 -18.97
N VAL A 77 -2.62 13.38 -19.28
CA VAL A 77 -2.71 12.07 -19.95
C VAL A 77 -3.20 12.25 -21.39
N LYS A 78 -2.72 11.41 -22.30
CA LYS A 78 -3.10 11.40 -23.71
C LYS A 78 -3.53 10.00 -24.11
N PRO A 79 -4.44 9.83 -25.09
CA PRO A 79 -4.79 8.52 -25.61
C PRO A 79 -3.60 7.83 -26.28
N SER A 80 -3.36 6.56 -25.93
CA SER A 80 -2.30 5.74 -26.56
C SER A 80 -2.74 5.08 -27.86
N GLY A 81 -4.06 4.94 -28.07
CA GLY A 81 -4.61 4.14 -29.14
C GLY A 81 -4.61 2.63 -28.87
N ILE A 82 -4.12 2.20 -27.70
CA ILE A 82 -4.14 0.80 -27.27
C ILE A 82 -5.49 0.45 -26.65
N SER A 83 -5.94 -0.77 -26.88
CA SER A 83 -7.21 -1.26 -26.34
C SER A 83 -7.10 -2.66 -25.76
N PHE A 84 -7.92 -2.91 -24.75
CA PHE A 84 -8.18 -4.21 -24.15
C PHE A 84 -9.60 -4.65 -24.40
N HIS A 85 -9.78 -5.95 -24.61
CA HIS A 85 -11.06 -6.63 -24.51
C HIS A 85 -11.04 -7.56 -23.30
N VAL A 86 -12.13 -7.54 -22.50
CA VAL A 86 -12.30 -8.38 -21.31
C VAL A 86 -13.39 -9.42 -21.54
N ASP A 87 -13.02 -10.69 -21.47
CA ASP A 87 -13.93 -11.83 -21.66
C ASP A 87 -14.94 -11.92 -20.48
N GLU A 88 -16.21 -12.08 -20.80
CA GLU A 88 -17.30 -12.30 -19.83
C GLU A 88 -17.06 -13.54 -18.92
N GLY A 89 -16.29 -14.52 -19.39
CA GLY A 89 -15.90 -15.71 -18.64
C GLY A 89 -15.10 -15.41 -17.37
N LEU A 90 -14.56 -14.19 -17.22
CA LEU A 90 -13.82 -13.74 -16.02
C LEU A 90 -14.69 -13.24 -14.88
N LYS A 91 -16.01 -13.10 -15.10
CA LYS A 91 -16.95 -12.48 -14.14
C LYS A 91 -16.86 -13.07 -12.73
N ASP A 92 -16.75 -14.39 -12.63
CA ASP A 92 -16.71 -15.10 -11.35
C ASP A 92 -15.27 -15.45 -10.91
N ILE A 93 -14.27 -15.15 -11.73
CA ILE A 93 -12.86 -15.45 -11.48
C ILE A 93 -12.13 -14.20 -10.98
N ARG A 94 -11.99 -13.22 -11.89
CA ARG A 94 -11.24 -11.99 -11.64
C ARG A 94 -11.68 -10.90 -12.64
N PRO A 95 -12.84 -10.25 -12.39
CA PRO A 95 -13.57 -9.50 -13.42
C PRO A 95 -12.99 -8.13 -13.78
N TYR A 96 -12.18 -7.54 -12.90
CA TYR A 96 -11.74 -6.16 -13.10
C TYR A 96 -10.31 -6.09 -13.62
N LEU A 97 -10.15 -5.28 -14.66
CA LEU A 97 -8.89 -4.88 -15.24
C LEU A 97 -8.76 -3.35 -15.16
N GLY A 98 -7.61 -2.87 -14.77
CA GLY A 98 -7.17 -1.50 -14.98
C GLY A 98 -5.84 -1.53 -15.71
N SER A 99 -5.60 -0.60 -16.59
CA SER A 99 -4.34 -0.54 -17.32
C SER A 99 -3.91 0.88 -17.63
N ALA A 100 -2.67 1.06 -18.03
CA ALA A 100 -2.11 2.30 -18.50
C ALA A 100 -0.88 2.04 -19.39
N VAL A 101 -0.62 2.95 -20.28
CA VAL A 101 0.60 2.95 -21.10
C VAL A 101 1.57 4.00 -20.60
N ILE A 102 2.79 3.60 -20.35
CA ILE A 102 3.86 4.48 -19.86
C ILE A 102 4.90 4.63 -20.98
N ARG A 103 5.24 5.86 -21.31
CA ARG A 103 6.17 6.20 -22.39
C ARG A 103 7.41 6.89 -21.88
N ASN A 104 8.49 6.73 -22.65
CA ASN A 104 9.76 7.42 -22.43
C ASN A 104 10.38 7.13 -21.05
N VAL A 105 10.23 5.90 -20.57
CA VAL A 105 10.89 5.47 -19.34
C VAL A 105 12.38 5.34 -19.59
N ASN A 106 13.19 5.90 -18.69
CA ASN A 106 14.64 5.76 -18.72
C ASN A 106 15.09 5.27 -17.34
N MET A 107 14.91 3.96 -17.12
CA MET A 107 15.17 3.35 -15.83
C MET A 107 16.65 3.04 -15.62
N ASP A 108 17.13 3.36 -14.43
CA ASP A 108 18.34 2.80 -13.84
C ASP A 108 17.98 1.65 -12.88
N ASN A 109 18.99 0.98 -12.34
CA ASN A 109 18.76 -0.15 -11.41
C ASN A 109 17.99 0.27 -10.17
N ALA A 110 18.25 1.45 -9.60
CA ALA A 110 17.55 1.94 -8.41
C ALA A 110 16.06 2.18 -8.68
N MET A 111 15.71 2.66 -9.87
CA MET A 111 14.32 2.82 -10.31
C MET A 111 13.63 1.48 -10.48
N ILE A 112 14.29 0.47 -11.05
CA ILE A 112 13.75 -0.89 -11.20
C ILE A 112 13.51 -1.51 -9.81
N GLU A 113 14.47 -1.41 -8.91
CA GLU A 113 14.33 -1.91 -7.53
C GLU A 113 13.16 -1.22 -6.80
N SER A 114 13.03 0.11 -6.94
CA SER A 114 11.92 0.87 -6.36
C SER A 114 10.57 0.42 -6.93
N LEU A 115 10.46 0.25 -8.25
CA LEU A 115 9.25 -0.23 -8.92
C LEU A 115 8.86 -1.64 -8.47
N MET A 116 9.82 -2.56 -8.39
CA MET A 116 9.56 -3.93 -7.90
C MET A 116 9.15 -3.93 -6.43
N GLY A 117 9.78 -3.10 -5.60
CA GLY A 117 9.42 -2.90 -4.20
C GLY A 117 8.01 -2.35 -4.03
N LEU A 118 7.64 -1.35 -4.83
CA LEU A 118 6.29 -0.78 -4.88
C LEU A 118 5.27 -1.84 -5.26
N GLN A 119 5.52 -2.61 -6.32
CA GLN A 119 4.66 -3.68 -6.80
C GLN A 119 4.40 -4.73 -5.71
N GLU A 120 5.44 -5.25 -5.06
CA GLU A 120 5.30 -6.26 -3.99
C GLU A 120 4.61 -5.68 -2.75
N SER A 121 4.88 -4.43 -2.38
CA SER A 121 4.21 -3.75 -1.27
C SER A 121 2.72 -3.54 -1.53
N LEU A 122 2.36 -3.13 -2.76
CA LEU A 122 0.96 -3.01 -3.18
C LEU A 122 0.27 -4.38 -3.25
N HIS A 123 0.94 -5.43 -3.75
CA HIS A 123 0.42 -6.80 -3.74
C HIS A 123 0.10 -7.27 -2.32
N TRP A 124 0.98 -6.96 -1.37
CA TRP A 124 0.79 -7.36 0.03
C TRP A 124 -0.34 -6.57 0.70
N ALA A 125 -0.28 -5.22 0.67
CA ALA A 125 -1.20 -4.35 1.40
C ALA A 125 -2.57 -4.22 0.70
N VAL A 126 -2.61 -3.54 -0.45
CA VAL A 126 -3.84 -3.30 -1.22
C VAL A 126 -4.35 -4.60 -1.83
N GLY A 127 -3.45 -5.44 -2.33
CA GLY A 127 -3.74 -6.70 -2.98
C GLY A 127 -4.08 -7.86 -2.04
N ARG A 128 -3.82 -7.74 -0.74
CA ARG A 128 -3.99 -8.82 0.26
C ARG A 128 -3.32 -10.12 -0.21
N GLY A 129 -2.02 -10.06 -0.50
CA GLY A 129 -1.27 -11.17 -1.04
C GLY A 129 -1.76 -11.58 -2.44
N ARG A 130 -1.95 -10.62 -3.34
CA ARG A 130 -2.43 -10.76 -4.73
C ARG A 130 -3.88 -11.24 -4.87
N LYS A 131 -4.56 -11.58 -3.78
CA LYS A 131 -5.95 -12.05 -3.82
C LYS A 131 -6.89 -10.97 -4.35
N LYS A 132 -6.76 -9.74 -3.85
CA LYS A 132 -7.62 -8.61 -4.23
C LYS A 132 -7.16 -7.90 -5.50
N VAL A 133 -5.85 -7.63 -5.60
CA VAL A 133 -5.21 -6.95 -6.74
C VAL A 133 -3.90 -7.63 -7.05
N ALA A 134 -3.62 -7.82 -8.33
CA ALA A 134 -2.31 -8.20 -8.85
C ALA A 134 -1.91 -7.24 -9.97
N ILE A 135 -0.62 -6.97 -10.07
CA ILE A 135 -0.03 -5.98 -10.94
C ILE A 135 0.96 -6.68 -11.88
N GLY A 136 0.82 -6.45 -13.17
CA GLY A 136 1.79 -6.81 -14.19
C GLY A 136 2.44 -5.56 -14.77
N VAL A 137 3.74 -5.64 -15.02
CA VAL A 137 4.53 -4.59 -15.69
C VAL A 137 5.23 -5.25 -16.87
N HIS A 138 4.98 -4.75 -18.08
CA HIS A 138 5.37 -5.39 -19.32
C HIS A 138 6.15 -4.45 -20.23
N ASP A 139 7.18 -4.95 -20.87
CA ASP A 139 7.88 -4.29 -21.95
C ASP A 139 6.97 -4.23 -23.17
N LEU A 140 6.38 -3.06 -23.41
CA LEU A 140 5.38 -2.85 -24.48
C LEU A 140 6.03 -2.94 -25.89
N ASP A 141 7.33 -2.68 -26.00
CA ASP A 141 8.02 -2.72 -27.29
C ASP A 141 8.14 -4.17 -27.85
N LYS A 142 7.87 -5.18 -27.03
CA LYS A 142 7.90 -6.61 -27.40
C LYS A 142 6.54 -7.19 -27.79
N ILE A 143 5.46 -6.50 -27.50
CA ILE A 143 4.06 -6.96 -27.63
C ILE A 143 3.24 -5.97 -28.44
N GLU A 144 2.07 -6.40 -28.94
CA GLU A 144 1.29 -5.61 -29.89
C GLU A 144 -0.21 -5.70 -29.54
N GLY A 145 -0.85 -4.56 -29.34
CA GLY A 145 -2.31 -4.48 -29.13
C GLY A 145 -3.12 -4.70 -30.42
N PRO A 146 -4.42 -4.96 -30.35
CA PRO A 146 -5.23 -5.00 -29.12
C PRO A 146 -4.92 -6.18 -28.21
N PHE A 147 -5.10 -6.00 -26.89
CA PHE A 147 -4.90 -7.06 -25.91
C PHE A 147 -6.23 -7.69 -25.52
N THR A 148 -6.18 -8.97 -25.12
CA THR A 148 -7.36 -9.68 -24.61
C THR A 148 -7.08 -10.24 -23.22
N TYR A 149 -7.92 -9.89 -22.26
CA TYR A 149 -7.95 -10.48 -20.93
C TYR A 149 -9.08 -11.52 -20.89
N MET A 150 -8.72 -12.79 -20.78
CA MET A 150 -9.65 -13.90 -21.02
C MET A 150 -9.54 -15.02 -19.99
N ALA A 151 -10.59 -15.81 -19.89
CA ALA A 151 -10.60 -17.08 -19.16
C ALA A 151 -10.11 -18.21 -20.08
N ALA A 152 -8.85 -18.61 -19.90
CA ALA A 152 -8.13 -19.57 -20.73
C ALA A 152 -8.17 -20.99 -20.16
N ASP A 153 -7.97 -21.97 -21.04
CA ASP A 153 -7.82 -23.38 -20.66
C ASP A 153 -6.51 -23.60 -19.88
N LYS A 154 -6.55 -24.44 -18.84
CA LYS A 154 -5.43 -24.78 -17.98
C LYS A 154 -4.22 -25.36 -18.71
N SER A 155 -4.46 -25.99 -19.87
CA SER A 155 -3.44 -26.55 -20.76
C SER A 155 -2.69 -25.51 -21.61
N THR A 156 -3.11 -24.25 -21.58
CA THR A 156 -2.42 -23.16 -22.30
C THR A 156 -0.97 -23.05 -21.86
N LYS A 157 -0.06 -22.95 -22.84
CA LYS A 157 1.39 -22.96 -22.61
C LYS A 157 2.00 -21.60 -22.89
N PHE A 158 2.99 -21.24 -22.09
CA PHE A 158 3.89 -20.11 -22.33
C PHE A 158 5.18 -20.29 -21.52
N VAL A 159 6.19 -19.46 -21.78
CA VAL A 159 7.43 -19.41 -20.99
C VAL A 159 7.21 -18.43 -19.84
N PRO A 160 7.08 -18.89 -18.58
CA PRO A 160 6.92 -17.97 -17.45
C PRO A 160 8.23 -17.24 -17.15
N LEU A 161 8.12 -16.07 -16.53
CA LEU A 161 9.27 -15.23 -16.15
C LEU A 161 10.30 -16.05 -15.34
N ASP A 162 11.58 -15.85 -15.63
CA ASP A 162 12.73 -16.54 -15.05
C ASP A 162 12.89 -18.01 -15.46
N TYR A 163 12.16 -18.46 -16.49
CA TYR A 163 12.29 -19.79 -17.07
C TYR A 163 12.62 -19.70 -18.57
N ASP A 164 13.14 -20.79 -19.13
CA ASP A 164 13.55 -20.91 -20.53
C ASP A 164 12.73 -21.93 -21.33
N ARG A 165 11.75 -22.60 -20.68
CA ARG A 165 10.87 -23.62 -21.29
C ARG A 165 9.40 -23.23 -21.21
N GLU A 166 8.63 -23.68 -22.19
CA GLU A 166 7.18 -23.59 -22.12
C GLU A 166 6.62 -24.51 -21.04
N MET A 167 5.65 -23.99 -20.29
CA MET A 167 4.93 -24.71 -19.26
C MET A 167 3.44 -24.45 -19.41
N THR A 168 2.61 -25.45 -19.12
CA THR A 168 1.18 -25.25 -18.96
C THR A 168 0.89 -24.44 -17.71
N MET A 169 -0.27 -23.79 -17.63
CA MET A 169 -0.65 -23.04 -16.43
C MET A 169 -0.73 -23.95 -15.19
N ASP A 170 -1.17 -25.20 -15.33
CA ASP A 170 -1.14 -26.17 -14.22
C ASP A 170 0.29 -26.54 -13.78
N GLU A 171 1.22 -26.75 -14.72
CA GLU A 171 2.63 -26.98 -14.41
C GLU A 171 3.24 -25.77 -13.69
N ILE A 172 2.89 -24.53 -14.10
CA ILE A 172 3.34 -23.31 -13.44
C ILE A 172 2.84 -23.28 -11.98
N LEU A 173 1.59 -23.63 -11.72
CA LEU A 173 1.06 -23.69 -10.34
C LEU A 173 1.76 -24.77 -9.49
N ALA A 174 2.14 -25.89 -10.10
CA ALA A 174 2.78 -27.02 -9.43
C ALA A 174 4.28 -26.84 -9.21
N GLU A 175 5.00 -26.21 -10.14
CA GLU A 175 6.47 -26.21 -10.15
C GLU A 175 7.09 -24.84 -9.88
N HIS A 176 6.52 -23.75 -10.44
CA HIS A 176 7.09 -22.42 -10.32
C HIS A 176 6.95 -21.88 -8.88
N PRO A 177 7.96 -21.22 -8.27
CA PRO A 177 7.89 -20.69 -6.89
C PRO A 177 6.69 -19.75 -6.66
N LYS A 178 6.43 -18.82 -7.57
CA LYS A 178 5.25 -17.92 -7.49
C LYS A 178 3.95 -18.72 -7.72
N GLY A 179 3.96 -19.74 -8.58
CA GLY A 179 2.84 -20.66 -8.75
C GLY A 179 2.45 -21.33 -7.43
N LYS A 180 3.41 -22.00 -6.77
CA LYS A 180 3.21 -22.66 -5.47
C LYS A 180 2.70 -21.69 -4.39
N ALA A 181 3.25 -20.48 -4.35
CA ALA A 181 2.89 -19.48 -3.35
C ALA A 181 1.44 -18.99 -3.51
N TYR A 182 0.96 -18.84 -4.75
CA TYR A 182 -0.30 -18.19 -5.06
C TYR A 182 -1.35 -19.11 -5.72
N ALA A 183 -1.07 -20.40 -5.92
CA ALA A 183 -1.99 -21.37 -6.54
C ALA A 183 -3.40 -21.33 -5.95
N LYS A 184 -3.52 -21.21 -4.63
CA LYS A 184 -4.79 -21.17 -3.89
C LYS A 184 -5.76 -20.07 -4.33
N ILE A 185 -5.28 -19.09 -5.11
CA ILE A 185 -6.13 -17.99 -5.59
C ILE A 185 -6.93 -18.41 -6.81
N VAL A 186 -6.39 -19.33 -7.64
CA VAL A 186 -6.98 -19.67 -8.94
C VAL A 186 -7.22 -21.17 -9.16
N GLN A 187 -6.55 -22.06 -8.44
CA GLN A 187 -6.55 -23.50 -8.69
C GLN A 187 -7.94 -24.17 -8.74
N ASP A 188 -8.91 -23.62 -7.99
CA ASP A 188 -10.25 -24.19 -7.86
C ASP A 188 -11.20 -23.77 -9.01
N PHE A 189 -10.79 -22.86 -9.88
CA PHE A 189 -11.57 -22.47 -11.06
C PHE A 189 -11.34 -23.46 -12.22
N ASP A 190 -12.33 -23.64 -13.08
CA ASP A 190 -12.24 -24.48 -14.27
C ASP A 190 -11.32 -23.91 -15.36
N LYS A 191 -11.26 -22.57 -15.44
CA LYS A 191 -10.40 -21.81 -16.34
C LYS A 191 -9.59 -20.79 -15.55
N TYR A 192 -8.45 -20.36 -16.10
CA TYR A 192 -7.58 -19.39 -15.47
C TYR A 192 -7.53 -18.07 -16.23
N PRO A 193 -7.37 -16.94 -15.52
CA PRO A 193 -7.24 -15.63 -16.18
C PRO A 193 -5.91 -15.54 -16.93
N LEU A 194 -5.94 -15.01 -18.13
CA LEU A 194 -4.78 -14.89 -19.01
C LEU A 194 -4.87 -13.58 -19.80
N ILE A 195 -3.76 -12.89 -19.98
CA ILE A 195 -3.65 -11.74 -20.89
C ILE A 195 -2.80 -12.13 -22.08
N VAL A 196 -3.34 -11.88 -23.28
CA VAL A 196 -2.66 -12.16 -24.53
C VAL A 196 -2.62 -10.92 -25.43
N ASP A 197 -1.62 -10.84 -26.29
CA ASP A 197 -1.50 -9.81 -27.31
C ASP A 197 -2.26 -10.14 -28.60
N ALA A 198 -2.24 -9.24 -29.59
CA ALA A 198 -2.91 -9.40 -30.88
C ALA A 198 -2.44 -10.64 -31.68
N LYS A 199 -1.26 -11.17 -31.38
CA LYS A 199 -0.70 -12.37 -32.01
C LYS A 199 -0.99 -13.65 -31.21
N GLY A 200 -1.77 -13.55 -30.13
CA GLY A 200 -2.08 -14.67 -29.23
C GLY A 200 -0.92 -15.08 -28.32
N ARG A 201 0.13 -14.24 -28.19
CA ARG A 201 1.26 -14.52 -27.30
C ARG A 201 0.89 -14.12 -25.87
N VAL A 202 1.25 -14.95 -24.92
CA VAL A 202 0.91 -14.72 -23.51
C VAL A 202 1.80 -13.63 -22.91
N CYS A 203 1.15 -12.59 -22.38
CA CYS A 203 1.80 -11.52 -21.64
C CYS A 203 1.85 -11.83 -20.14
N SER A 204 0.75 -12.34 -19.58
CA SER A 204 0.59 -12.50 -18.13
C SER A 204 -0.42 -13.59 -17.80
N PHE A 205 -0.17 -14.31 -16.71
CA PHE A 205 -1.08 -15.21 -16.01
C PHE A 205 -1.42 -14.62 -14.64
N PRO A 206 -2.34 -13.63 -14.57
CA PRO A 206 -2.72 -13.03 -13.29
C PRO A 206 -3.44 -14.04 -12.37
N PRO A 207 -3.26 -13.99 -11.04
CA PRO A 207 -2.36 -13.13 -10.29
C PRO A 207 -0.98 -13.75 -10.06
N ILE A 208 -0.57 -14.72 -10.87
CA ILE A 208 0.55 -15.62 -10.62
C ILE A 208 1.87 -15.02 -11.12
N ILE A 209 2.01 -14.89 -12.47
CA ILE A 209 3.27 -14.51 -13.07
C ILE A 209 3.12 -13.95 -14.49
N ASN A 210 4.06 -13.08 -14.89
CA ASN A 210 4.19 -12.59 -16.26
C ASN A 210 4.91 -13.62 -17.15
N GLY A 211 4.75 -13.48 -18.46
CA GLY A 211 5.56 -14.21 -19.44
C GLY A 211 6.98 -13.63 -19.56
N GLU A 212 7.96 -14.49 -19.84
CA GLU A 212 9.34 -14.07 -20.13
C GLU A 212 9.41 -13.11 -21.33
N LEU A 213 8.51 -13.26 -22.28
CA LEU A 213 8.36 -12.39 -23.43
C LEU A 213 8.34 -10.90 -23.07
N THR A 214 7.70 -10.57 -21.96
CA THR A 214 7.43 -9.18 -21.55
C THR A 214 8.34 -8.68 -20.45
N ARG A 215 9.47 -9.37 -20.21
CA ARG A 215 10.45 -8.99 -19.18
C ARG A 215 10.90 -7.55 -19.35
N VAL A 216 10.77 -6.77 -18.29
CA VAL A 216 11.25 -5.40 -18.17
C VAL A 216 12.74 -5.42 -17.81
N THR A 217 13.50 -4.53 -18.44
CA THR A 217 14.94 -4.35 -18.23
C THR A 217 15.29 -2.86 -18.25
N GLU A 218 16.52 -2.51 -17.96
CA GLU A 218 17.04 -1.13 -18.09
C GLU A 218 16.90 -0.55 -19.53
N ASN A 219 16.77 -1.43 -20.53
CA ASN A 219 16.58 -1.04 -21.93
C ASN A 219 15.11 -0.78 -22.29
N THR A 220 14.16 -1.13 -21.44
CA THR A 220 12.74 -0.89 -21.67
C THR A 220 12.43 0.60 -21.68
N ARG A 221 11.71 1.06 -22.68
CA ARG A 221 11.36 2.49 -22.88
C ARG A 221 9.86 2.72 -22.80
N ASN A 222 9.07 1.73 -23.17
CA ASN A 222 7.62 1.79 -23.14
C ASN A 222 7.09 0.62 -22.31
N ILE A 223 6.16 0.90 -21.41
CA ILE A 223 5.60 -0.09 -20.49
C ILE A 223 4.11 -0.15 -20.68
N LEU A 224 3.57 -1.36 -20.66
CA LEU A 224 2.16 -1.63 -20.45
C LEU A 224 1.98 -2.08 -19.00
N LEU A 225 1.12 -1.39 -18.28
CA LEU A 225 0.65 -1.83 -16.96
C LEU A 225 -0.63 -2.64 -17.14
N ASP A 226 -0.72 -3.79 -16.48
CA ASP A 226 -1.96 -4.47 -16.18
C ASP A 226 -2.18 -4.56 -14.67
N VAL A 227 -3.37 -4.28 -14.23
CA VAL A 227 -3.78 -4.41 -12.83
C VAL A 227 -5.10 -5.14 -12.80
N THR A 228 -5.06 -6.41 -12.42
CA THR A 228 -6.26 -7.25 -12.35
C THR A 228 -6.77 -7.41 -10.94
N GLY A 229 -8.07 -7.57 -10.75
CA GLY A 229 -8.62 -7.69 -9.40
C GLY A 229 -10.06 -8.15 -9.29
N ILE A 230 -10.49 -8.30 -8.04
CA ILE A 230 -11.86 -8.65 -7.66
C ILE A 230 -12.62 -7.45 -7.06
N GLU A 231 -11.97 -6.27 -6.99
CA GLU A 231 -12.56 -5.07 -6.40
C GLU A 231 -12.09 -3.83 -7.19
N PRO A 232 -13.02 -3.11 -7.85
CA PRO A 232 -12.68 -2.09 -8.84
C PRO A 232 -11.95 -0.88 -8.24
N ARG A 233 -12.29 -0.49 -6.99
CA ARG A 233 -11.62 0.62 -6.31
C ARG A 233 -10.15 0.30 -6.04
N ALA A 234 -9.84 -0.91 -5.59
CA ALA A 234 -8.47 -1.32 -5.31
C ALA A 234 -7.62 -1.41 -6.59
N VAL A 235 -8.23 -1.85 -7.70
CA VAL A 235 -7.60 -1.84 -9.03
C VAL A 235 -7.26 -0.42 -9.46
N ALA A 236 -8.23 0.51 -9.40
CA ALA A 236 -8.02 1.91 -9.76
C ALA A 236 -6.94 2.59 -8.92
N VAL A 237 -6.96 2.37 -7.60
CA VAL A 237 -5.93 2.90 -6.66
C VAL A 237 -4.53 2.42 -7.05
N ALA A 238 -4.37 1.12 -7.33
CA ALA A 238 -3.06 0.59 -7.71
C ALA A 238 -2.55 1.19 -9.03
N VAL A 239 -3.42 1.33 -10.05
CA VAL A 239 -3.09 2.00 -11.31
C VAL A 239 -2.65 3.44 -11.07
N HIS A 240 -3.41 4.22 -10.29
CA HIS A 240 -3.09 5.63 -10.03
C HIS A 240 -1.77 5.80 -9.29
N ILE A 241 -1.47 4.95 -8.30
CA ILE A 241 -0.21 4.99 -7.55
C ILE A 241 0.98 4.69 -8.48
N LEU A 242 0.86 3.64 -9.31
CA LEU A 242 1.90 3.26 -10.27
C LEU A 242 2.12 4.37 -11.32
N CYS A 243 1.05 4.89 -11.93
CA CYS A 243 1.14 5.99 -12.87
C CYS A 243 1.81 7.22 -12.26
N ALA A 244 1.43 7.59 -11.02
CA ALA A 244 2.04 8.70 -10.32
C ALA A 244 3.53 8.46 -10.01
N ALA A 245 3.94 7.22 -9.69
CA ALA A 245 5.35 6.88 -9.50
C ALA A 245 6.15 7.01 -10.82
N PHE A 246 5.61 6.52 -11.94
CA PHE A 246 6.26 6.66 -13.25
C PHE A 246 6.42 8.12 -13.69
N VAL A 247 5.45 8.99 -13.39
CA VAL A 247 5.60 10.43 -13.66
C VAL A 247 6.74 11.04 -12.84
N GLU A 248 6.91 10.63 -11.59
CA GLU A 248 8.07 11.05 -10.76
C GLU A 248 9.41 10.52 -11.30
N MET A 249 9.41 9.40 -12.00
CA MET A 249 10.57 8.87 -12.75
C MET A 249 10.85 9.64 -14.04
N GLY A 250 10.00 10.60 -14.40
CA GLY A 250 10.14 11.42 -15.62
C GLY A 250 9.47 10.84 -16.86
N ALA A 251 8.68 9.77 -16.71
CA ALA A 251 7.91 9.18 -17.80
C ALA A 251 6.59 9.94 -18.05
N SER A 252 5.96 9.69 -19.18
CA SER A 252 4.60 10.15 -19.50
C SER A 252 3.61 9.01 -19.45
N VAL A 253 2.38 9.30 -18.96
CA VAL A 253 1.28 8.36 -18.88
C VAL A 253 0.31 8.61 -20.02
N GLU A 254 -0.09 7.54 -20.70
CA GLU A 254 -1.14 7.56 -21.71
C GLU A 254 -2.32 6.67 -21.25
N THR A 255 -3.53 7.07 -21.63
CA THR A 255 -4.74 6.26 -21.43
C THR A 255 -4.81 5.16 -22.49
N ASP A 256 -5.47 4.08 -22.14
CA ASP A 256 -5.94 3.05 -23.07
C ASP A 256 -7.46 2.91 -22.99
N THR A 257 -8.02 2.00 -23.76
CA THR A 257 -9.46 1.70 -23.71
C THR A 257 -9.68 0.26 -23.29
N ILE A 258 -10.55 0.05 -22.30
CA ILE A 258 -11.00 -1.27 -21.87
C ILE A 258 -12.48 -1.39 -22.25
N ASP A 259 -12.80 -2.26 -23.21
CA ASP A 259 -14.14 -2.41 -23.78
C ASP A 259 -14.79 -1.06 -24.18
N GLY A 260 -14.00 -0.15 -24.76
CA GLY A 260 -14.43 1.16 -25.20
C GLY A 260 -14.49 2.25 -24.11
N VAL A 261 -14.14 1.93 -22.86
CA VAL A 261 -14.03 2.89 -21.77
C VAL A 261 -12.59 3.34 -21.62
N GLU A 262 -12.33 4.64 -21.76
CA GLU A 262 -11.00 5.24 -21.64
C GLU A 262 -10.56 5.37 -20.17
N GLY A 263 -9.32 5.01 -19.86
CA GLY A 263 -8.69 5.14 -18.53
C GLY A 263 -7.17 4.96 -18.59
N PRO A 264 -6.48 5.23 -17.47
CA PRO A 264 -7.00 5.75 -16.21
C PRO A 264 -7.27 7.26 -16.23
N SER A 265 -8.27 7.71 -15.48
CA SER A 265 -8.44 9.13 -15.20
C SER A 265 -7.55 9.54 -14.03
N MET A 266 -6.52 10.36 -14.31
CA MET A 266 -5.63 10.91 -13.29
C MET A 266 -6.18 12.20 -12.65
N SER A 267 -7.45 12.52 -12.89
CA SER A 267 -8.10 13.73 -12.37
C SER A 267 -8.32 13.69 -10.86
N PRO A 268 -8.15 14.80 -10.15
CA PRO A 268 -8.40 14.86 -8.73
C PRO A 268 -9.90 14.83 -8.41
N SER A 269 -10.26 14.22 -7.30
CA SER A 269 -11.59 14.39 -6.72
C SER A 269 -11.68 15.65 -5.88
N LYS A 270 -12.89 16.15 -5.62
CA LYS A 270 -13.08 17.41 -4.85
C LYS A 270 -13.93 17.18 -3.61
N ARG A 271 -13.53 17.82 -2.51
CA ARG A 271 -14.26 17.82 -1.25
C ARG A 271 -14.30 19.21 -0.63
N ARG A 272 -15.44 19.59 -0.05
CA ARG A 272 -15.58 20.85 0.69
C ARG A 272 -15.45 20.55 2.17
N VAL A 273 -14.54 21.25 2.84
CA VAL A 273 -14.22 21.10 4.27
C VAL A 273 -14.32 22.44 5.02
N SER A 274 -14.33 22.39 6.35
CA SER A 274 -14.49 23.55 7.23
C SER A 274 -13.27 23.72 8.14
N ALA A 275 -12.69 24.90 8.16
CA ALA A 275 -11.60 25.25 9.07
C ALA A 275 -12.05 25.23 10.54
N LYS A 276 -13.30 25.66 10.82
CA LYS A 276 -13.89 25.61 12.18
C LYS A 276 -14.03 24.18 12.70
N GLU A 277 -14.52 23.25 11.85
CA GLU A 277 -14.62 21.84 12.25
C GLU A 277 -13.23 21.19 12.38
N CYS A 278 -12.26 21.57 11.54
CA CYS A 278 -10.87 21.18 11.69
C CYS A 278 -10.31 21.63 13.05
N THR A 279 -10.45 22.92 13.38
CA THR A 279 -10.04 23.46 14.70
C THR A 279 -10.71 22.74 15.87
N LYS A 280 -12.02 22.46 15.74
CA LYS A 280 -12.77 21.75 16.78
C LYS A 280 -12.27 20.32 17.00
N LEU A 281 -11.90 19.60 15.91
CA LEU A 281 -11.42 18.23 15.98
C LEU A 281 -9.96 18.16 16.47
N THR A 282 -9.08 19.00 15.92
CA THR A 282 -7.63 18.94 16.17
C THR A 282 -7.19 19.76 17.39
N GLY A 283 -7.99 20.74 17.78
CA GLY A 283 -7.61 21.73 18.80
C GLY A 283 -6.62 22.79 18.30
N ILE A 284 -6.24 22.76 17.03
CA ILE A 284 -5.31 23.72 16.41
C ILE A 284 -6.12 24.89 15.84
N PRO A 285 -5.99 26.12 16.36
CA PRO A 285 -6.66 27.28 15.79
C PRO A 285 -6.13 27.57 14.39
N MET A 286 -7.01 27.64 13.40
CA MET A 286 -6.66 28.01 12.03
C MET A 286 -7.86 28.59 11.29
N ASP A 287 -7.61 29.52 10.40
CA ASP A 287 -8.58 29.99 9.42
C ASP A 287 -8.53 29.20 8.12
N ALA A 288 -9.43 29.50 7.19
CA ALA A 288 -9.49 28.79 5.90
C ALA A 288 -8.22 28.97 5.04
N LYS A 289 -7.52 30.10 5.15
CA LYS A 289 -6.28 30.36 4.38
C LYS A 289 -5.10 29.60 4.97
N GLU A 290 -4.99 29.57 6.30
CA GLU A 290 -3.97 28.80 7.00
C GLU A 290 -4.16 27.30 6.72
N MET A 291 -5.39 26.80 6.83
CA MET A 291 -5.73 25.43 6.49
C MET A 291 -5.34 25.08 5.04
N ALA A 292 -5.70 25.94 4.08
CA ALA A 292 -5.33 25.73 2.68
C ALA A 292 -3.81 25.66 2.51
N THR A 293 -3.05 26.57 3.16
CA THR A 293 -1.59 26.59 3.11
C THR A 293 -0.96 25.32 3.68
N LEU A 294 -1.52 24.77 4.76
CA LEU A 294 -1.08 23.51 5.36
C LEU A 294 -1.38 22.33 4.44
N LEU A 295 -2.59 22.26 3.88
CA LEU A 295 -2.99 21.19 2.97
C LEU A 295 -2.20 21.17 1.65
N GLU A 296 -1.78 22.34 1.15
CA GLU A 296 -0.91 22.41 -0.02
C GLU A 296 0.48 21.80 0.23
N LYS A 297 0.99 21.81 1.47
CA LYS A 297 2.20 21.06 1.85
C LYS A 297 2.00 19.55 1.73
N MET A 298 0.76 19.08 1.91
CA MET A 298 0.41 17.67 1.80
C MET A 298 -0.01 17.29 0.36
N ARG A 299 0.30 18.16 -0.61
CA ARG A 299 0.07 17.96 -2.05
C ARG A 299 -1.41 17.98 -2.46
N PHE A 300 -2.28 18.56 -1.67
CA PHE A 300 -3.64 18.90 -2.09
C PHE A 300 -3.66 20.21 -2.91
N GLY A 301 -4.66 20.34 -3.78
CA GLY A 301 -5.02 21.64 -4.34
C GLY A 301 -6.10 22.28 -3.48
N CYS A 302 -6.00 23.59 -3.21
CA CYS A 302 -6.96 24.27 -2.33
C CYS A 302 -7.55 25.52 -3.00
N SER A 303 -8.85 25.72 -2.79
CA SER A 303 -9.55 26.95 -3.17
C SER A 303 -10.37 27.43 -1.97
N VAL A 304 -10.00 28.57 -1.40
CA VAL A 304 -10.71 29.18 -0.28
C VAL A 304 -11.99 29.80 -0.81
N LEU A 305 -13.16 29.44 -0.25
CA LEU A 305 -14.46 29.99 -0.63
C LEU A 305 -14.86 31.17 0.23
N ASP A 306 -14.63 31.08 1.55
CA ASP A 306 -14.93 32.09 2.56
C ASP A 306 -14.01 31.89 3.78
N ASP A 307 -14.26 32.57 4.88
CA ASP A 307 -13.43 32.52 6.09
C ASP A 307 -13.44 31.14 6.79
N ASP A 308 -14.32 30.21 6.38
CA ASP A 308 -14.46 28.88 6.98
C ASP A 308 -14.29 27.74 5.97
N LYS A 309 -14.72 27.93 4.73
CA LYS A 309 -14.84 26.83 3.76
C LYS A 309 -13.71 26.82 2.76
N VAL A 310 -13.14 25.61 2.58
CA VAL A 310 -12.12 25.32 1.57
C VAL A 310 -12.60 24.17 0.68
N VAL A 311 -12.47 24.32 -0.64
CA VAL A 311 -12.59 23.20 -1.60
C VAL A 311 -11.22 22.61 -1.78
N VAL A 312 -11.07 21.34 -1.42
CA VAL A 312 -9.84 20.57 -1.50
C VAL A 312 -9.91 19.66 -2.69
N SER A 313 -8.93 19.78 -3.60
CA SER A 313 -8.71 18.85 -4.71
C SER A 313 -7.76 17.75 -4.25
N ILE A 314 -8.27 16.53 -4.20
CA ILE A 314 -7.59 15.35 -3.66
C ILE A 314 -6.89 14.62 -4.81
N PRO A 315 -5.58 14.39 -4.75
CA PRO A 315 -4.86 13.64 -5.78
C PRO A 315 -5.41 12.23 -5.98
N CYS A 316 -5.42 11.71 -7.20
CA CYS A 316 -5.97 10.39 -7.53
C CYS A 316 -5.29 9.23 -6.80
N TYR A 317 -4.02 9.36 -6.41
CA TYR A 317 -3.25 8.35 -5.68
C TYR A 317 -3.55 8.30 -4.17
N ARG A 318 -4.30 9.27 -3.60
CA ARG A 318 -4.71 9.30 -2.18
C ARG A 318 -5.95 8.44 -1.97
N ALA A 319 -5.70 7.17 -1.64
CA ALA A 319 -6.76 6.18 -1.40
C ALA A 319 -7.40 6.28 -0.01
N ASP A 320 -6.74 6.92 0.90
CA ASP A 320 -7.05 7.08 2.32
C ASP A 320 -8.14 8.12 2.60
N ILE A 321 -8.29 9.13 1.73
CA ILE A 321 -9.22 10.24 1.93
C ILE A 321 -10.67 9.79 1.69
N MET A 322 -11.38 9.46 2.77
CA MET A 322 -12.77 8.98 2.74
C MET A 322 -13.73 9.97 3.43
N HIS A 323 -13.25 10.67 4.44
CA HIS A 323 -14.00 11.62 5.27
C HIS A 323 -13.27 12.95 5.40
N ASP A 324 -13.95 13.96 5.97
CA ASP A 324 -13.35 15.27 6.22
C ASP A 324 -12.23 15.18 7.27
N CYS A 325 -12.34 14.27 8.23
CA CYS A 325 -11.33 14.06 9.26
C CYS A 325 -9.98 13.59 8.69
N ASP A 326 -9.97 12.88 7.57
CA ASP A 326 -8.73 12.44 6.92
C ASP A 326 -7.96 13.64 6.35
N ILE A 327 -8.70 14.68 5.89
CA ILE A 327 -8.11 15.95 5.45
C ILE A 327 -7.65 16.78 6.66
N TYR A 328 -8.39 16.74 7.76
CA TYR A 328 -8.02 17.46 9.00
C TYR A 328 -6.76 16.84 9.63
N GLU A 329 -6.58 15.53 9.54
CA GLU A 329 -5.35 14.84 9.94
C GLU A 329 -4.15 15.36 9.14
N ASP A 330 -4.26 15.47 7.81
CA ASP A 330 -3.19 16.01 6.97
C ASP A 330 -2.88 17.49 7.33
N ALA A 331 -3.87 18.28 7.66
CA ALA A 331 -3.63 19.65 8.14
C ALA A 331 -2.86 19.68 9.47
N ALA A 332 -3.16 18.75 10.39
CA ALA A 332 -2.43 18.62 11.65
C ALA A 332 -1.00 18.08 11.46
N ILE A 333 -0.78 17.14 10.54
CA ILE A 333 0.56 16.64 10.15
C ILE A 333 1.38 17.81 9.58
N ALA A 334 0.81 18.58 8.66
CA ALA A 334 1.50 19.72 8.04
C ALA A 334 1.77 20.89 9.01
N TYR A 335 0.95 21.03 10.05
CA TYR A 335 1.18 21.96 11.16
C TYR A 335 2.38 21.53 11.99
N GLY A 336 2.52 20.23 12.25
CA GLY A 336 3.56 19.58 13.05
C GLY A 336 3.06 19.21 14.45
N TYR A 337 3.03 17.92 14.73
CA TYR A 337 2.59 17.39 16.04
C TYR A 337 3.47 17.85 17.20
N ASP A 338 4.75 18.10 16.93
CA ASP A 338 5.74 18.66 17.87
C ASP A 338 5.40 20.06 18.36
N LYS A 339 4.55 20.80 17.62
CA LYS A 339 4.10 22.16 17.94
C LYS A 339 2.79 22.20 18.71
N ILE A 340 2.14 21.07 18.92
CA ILE A 340 0.86 20.99 19.63
C ILE A 340 1.12 20.98 21.14
N ASP A 341 0.65 22.00 21.84
CA ASP A 341 0.74 22.09 23.29
C ASP A 341 -0.09 21.00 23.96
N ALA A 342 0.56 20.19 24.81
CA ALA A 342 -0.14 19.21 25.62
C ALA A 342 -1.00 19.90 26.69
N LYS A 343 -2.31 19.63 26.64
CA LYS A 343 -3.28 20.17 27.62
C LYS A 343 -3.96 19.02 28.37
N LEU A 344 -4.01 19.12 29.69
CA LEU A 344 -4.81 18.20 30.48
C LEU A 344 -6.29 18.48 30.22
N PRO A 345 -7.10 17.44 29.92
CA PRO A 345 -8.54 17.62 29.77
C PRO A 345 -9.14 18.12 31.08
N PRO A 346 -10.05 19.11 31.07
CA PRO A 346 -10.76 19.51 32.25
C PRO A 346 -11.72 18.38 32.66
N SER A 347 -11.29 17.57 33.63
CA SER A 347 -12.10 16.49 34.16
C SER A 347 -12.57 16.83 35.57
N PHE A 348 -13.90 16.79 35.78
CA PHE A 348 -14.53 16.92 37.09
C PHE A 348 -14.79 15.55 37.74
N THR A 349 -14.43 14.44 37.08
CA THR A 349 -14.64 13.11 37.59
C THR A 349 -13.39 12.62 38.31
N VAL A 350 -13.54 12.22 39.56
CA VAL A 350 -12.49 11.54 40.33
C VAL A 350 -12.72 10.03 40.19
N GLY A 351 -11.75 9.34 39.61
CA GLY A 351 -11.78 7.89 39.52
C GLY A 351 -11.73 7.25 40.92
N LYS A 352 -12.48 6.14 41.08
CA LYS A 352 -12.40 5.30 42.27
C LYS A 352 -11.98 3.89 41.87
N PRO A 353 -11.10 3.22 42.64
CA PRO A 353 -10.79 1.84 42.38
C PRO A 353 -12.04 0.97 42.51
N HIS A 354 -12.14 -0.08 41.69
CA HIS A 354 -13.20 -1.05 41.82
C HIS A 354 -13.12 -1.71 43.22
N PRO A 355 -14.26 -1.94 43.95
CA PRO A 355 -14.25 -2.47 45.31
C PRO A 355 -13.41 -3.75 45.50
N VAL A 356 -13.34 -4.59 44.45
CA VAL A 356 -12.54 -5.84 44.47
C VAL A 356 -11.04 -5.56 44.63
N GLN A 357 -10.53 -4.36 44.24
CA GLN A 357 -9.13 -3.99 44.40
C GLN A 357 -8.72 -3.84 45.86
N ALA A 358 -9.66 -3.42 46.74
CA ALA A 358 -9.42 -3.36 48.17
C ALA A 358 -9.25 -4.79 48.73
N LEU A 359 -10.07 -5.73 48.30
CA LEU A 359 -9.96 -7.15 48.67
C LEU A 359 -8.62 -7.74 48.17
N TYR A 360 -8.23 -7.47 46.90
CA TYR A 360 -6.97 -7.94 46.38
C TYR A 360 -5.78 -7.40 47.17
N SER A 361 -5.80 -6.13 47.59
CA SER A 361 -4.77 -5.53 48.41
C SER A 361 -4.64 -6.20 49.78
N GLN A 362 -5.77 -6.53 50.40
CA GLN A 362 -5.76 -7.27 51.66
C GLN A 362 -5.21 -8.70 51.51
N VAL A 363 -5.62 -9.41 50.46
CA VAL A 363 -5.12 -10.76 50.16
C VAL A 363 -3.62 -10.72 49.89
N ARG A 364 -3.13 -9.77 49.10
CA ARG A 364 -1.69 -9.60 48.87
C ARG A 364 -0.93 -9.39 50.17
N ALA A 365 -1.40 -8.48 51.03
CA ALA A 365 -0.78 -8.23 52.33
C ALA A 365 -0.70 -9.48 53.22
N CYS A 366 -1.81 -10.24 53.26
CA CYS A 366 -1.84 -11.50 54.03
C CYS A 366 -0.86 -12.55 53.48
N MET A 367 -0.86 -12.74 52.15
CA MET A 367 -0.01 -13.78 51.52
C MET A 367 1.47 -13.44 51.61
N THR A 368 1.84 -12.18 51.31
CA THR A 368 3.25 -11.74 51.45
C THR A 368 3.71 -11.77 52.89
N GLY A 369 2.83 -11.45 53.85
CA GLY A 369 3.15 -11.59 55.30
C GLY A 369 3.39 -13.02 55.74
N GLN A 370 2.88 -14.02 55.02
CA GLN A 370 3.15 -15.45 55.24
C GLN A 370 4.38 -15.98 54.48
N GLY A 371 5.08 -15.12 53.78
CA GLY A 371 6.29 -15.47 53.01
C GLY A 371 6.07 -15.91 51.57
N TYR A 372 4.84 -15.73 51.04
CA TYR A 372 4.61 -15.96 49.58
C TYR A 372 5.12 -14.81 48.75
N LEU A 373 5.58 -15.13 47.55
CA LEU A 373 5.98 -14.16 46.53
C LEU A 373 4.86 -14.01 45.50
N GLU A 374 4.46 -12.76 45.22
CA GLU A 374 3.53 -12.50 44.12
C GLU A 374 4.26 -12.63 42.77
N ASN A 375 3.68 -13.38 41.85
CA ASN A 375 4.19 -13.56 40.50
C ASN A 375 3.13 -13.21 39.48
N THR A 376 3.51 -12.49 38.45
CA THR A 376 2.66 -12.17 37.30
C THR A 376 3.23 -12.89 36.09
N PRO A 377 2.74 -14.09 35.75
CA PRO A 377 3.21 -14.84 34.59
C PRO A 377 2.70 -14.22 33.29
N PHE A 378 3.32 -14.62 32.17
CA PHE A 378 2.81 -14.27 30.85
C PHE A 378 1.41 -14.86 30.62
N THR A 379 0.58 -14.14 29.86
CA THR A 379 -0.77 -14.58 29.49
C THR A 379 -0.74 -15.78 28.55
N LEU A 380 0.21 -15.77 27.60
CA LEU A 380 0.46 -16.87 26.69
C LEU A 380 1.52 -17.80 27.28
N THR A 381 1.27 -19.12 27.19
CA THR A 381 2.14 -20.18 27.71
C THR A 381 1.97 -21.43 26.84
N SER A 382 2.54 -22.55 27.22
CA SER A 382 2.35 -23.85 26.57
C SER A 382 1.74 -24.88 27.50
N GLU A 383 1.16 -25.94 26.97
CA GLU A 383 0.66 -27.07 27.76
C GLU A 383 1.79 -27.75 28.56
N GLU A 384 3.01 -27.75 28.02
CA GLU A 384 4.19 -28.26 28.69
C GLU A 384 4.41 -27.52 30.02
N VAL A 385 4.47 -26.19 29.96
CA VAL A 385 4.71 -25.35 31.13
C VAL A 385 3.53 -25.33 32.09
N ALA A 386 2.31 -25.15 31.56
CA ALA A 386 1.14 -24.94 32.39
C ALA A 386 0.65 -26.21 33.11
N TYR A 387 0.88 -27.38 32.53
CA TYR A 387 0.35 -28.66 33.05
C TYR A 387 1.42 -29.71 33.29
N LYS A 388 2.22 -30.07 32.29
CA LYS A 388 3.13 -31.21 32.38
C LYS A 388 4.28 -30.95 33.37
N MET A 389 4.95 -29.81 33.29
CA MET A 389 6.00 -29.42 34.23
C MET A 389 5.47 -29.21 35.64
N MET A 390 4.18 -28.92 35.80
CA MET A 390 3.51 -28.75 37.07
C MET A 390 2.89 -30.06 37.62
N ASN A 391 3.11 -31.19 36.96
CA ASN A 391 2.50 -32.48 37.29
C ASN A 391 0.96 -32.41 37.41
N ARG A 392 0.30 -31.65 36.51
CA ARG A 392 -1.13 -31.47 36.46
C ARG A 392 -1.69 -32.08 35.19
N PRO A 393 -2.93 -32.63 35.21
CA PRO A 393 -3.59 -33.04 33.99
C PRO A 393 -3.91 -31.83 33.12
N ALA A 394 -3.80 -31.98 31.78
CA ALA A 394 -4.20 -30.96 30.84
C ALA A 394 -5.67 -30.56 31.06
N ASN A 395 -5.97 -29.25 30.94
CA ASN A 395 -7.33 -28.75 31.05
C ASN A 395 -8.00 -28.77 29.66
N PRO A 396 -9.07 -29.56 29.46
CA PRO A 396 -9.76 -29.63 28.17
C PRO A 396 -10.46 -28.31 27.76
N LYS A 397 -10.49 -27.32 28.66
CA LYS A 397 -11.00 -25.97 28.40
C LYS A 397 -9.90 -24.95 28.11
N ALA A 398 -8.64 -25.38 28.00
CA ALA A 398 -7.56 -24.49 27.60
C ALA A 398 -7.83 -23.98 26.17
N LEU A 399 -7.62 -22.69 25.99
CA LEU A 399 -7.73 -22.07 24.66
C LEU A 399 -6.36 -22.13 23.98
N HIS A 400 -6.33 -22.56 22.73
CA HIS A 400 -5.13 -22.62 21.92
C HIS A 400 -5.13 -21.52 20.87
N VAL A 401 -3.95 -20.92 20.66
CA VAL A 401 -3.75 -19.91 19.60
C VAL A 401 -3.69 -20.63 18.24
N LEU A 402 -4.52 -20.21 17.28
CA LEU A 402 -4.60 -20.85 15.96
C LEU A 402 -3.28 -20.78 15.16
N HIS A 403 -2.54 -19.70 15.33
CA HIS A 403 -1.27 -19.46 14.62
C HIS A 403 -0.24 -18.89 15.60
N PRO A 404 0.31 -19.73 16.51
CA PRO A 404 1.29 -19.25 17.48
C PRO A 404 2.59 -18.85 16.79
N ILE A 405 3.24 -17.80 17.30
CA ILE A 405 4.54 -17.34 16.80
C ILE A 405 5.64 -18.30 17.25
N SER A 406 5.49 -18.94 18.41
CA SER A 406 6.39 -19.96 18.92
C SER A 406 5.61 -21.09 19.60
N GLU A 407 6.22 -22.27 19.72
CA GLU A 407 5.66 -23.42 20.41
C GLU A 407 5.53 -23.19 21.94
N ASP A 408 6.25 -22.21 22.47
CA ASP A 408 6.18 -21.83 23.87
C ASP A 408 4.98 -20.93 24.22
N GLN A 409 4.22 -20.50 23.21
CA GLN A 409 3.11 -19.55 23.33
C GLN A 409 1.85 -20.06 22.63
N THR A 410 1.53 -21.33 22.79
CA THR A 410 0.36 -22.01 22.22
C THR A 410 -0.86 -21.91 23.09
#